data_0d6513701d32110c99b7f7383e3e0762
#
_entry.id   0d6513701d32110c99b7f7383e3e0762
#
_cell.length_a   1.000
_cell.length_b   1.000
_cell.length_c   1.000
_cell.angle_alpha   90.00
_cell.angle_beta   90.00
_cell.angle_gamma   90.00
#
_symmetry.space_group_name_H-M   'P 1'
#
loop_
_entity.id
_entity.type
_entity.pdbx_description
1 polymer ?
#
loop_
_entity_poly.entity_id
_entity_poly.type
_entity_poly.pdbx_seq_one_letter_code
_entity_poly.pdbx_strand_id
1 'polypeptide(L)'
;MKLIFELGTEGRGLSLMPACDVPEFTLPEERTAPLRLPYVSENELTRHYTALCKRIHGVNDGFYPLGSCTMKYNPKIDEDMAALPGFTQLHPLQPVETAQGALEALHVLGSELGEIFGMDAVTFQPAAGAHGEFTGVLLIKAYHTDRGDAARTKIIVPDSAHGTNPATAAMCGYQVVNIPSGADGCVDLDALRAAVGPDTAGLMLTNPNTVGIFDKNILEITKIVHDAGGLCYYDGANLNAVMGVVRPGDMGFDCIHSNLHKTFATPHGGGGPGAGAVGCKGFLRKYMPGPLVVEKDGRLAFDYPEKSIGRVKLFYGNFDVCIKALTYVLTLGRTGIPEAAMNAVLNANYMRVKLAEKFTMAYDEICMHEFVMSLVDLHKETGVSALDLAKGMLDYGLHPPTMYFPLIVHEALMVEPCETESKETMDEVCDIYGRLFDLAYSDPDALHTAPHDTPVRRLDEVGAARNMILRYSFAQ
;
A
#
# COMPACT_ATOMS: atom_id res chain seq x y z
N MET A 1 9.23 -16.70 -24.58
CA MET A 1 8.14 -17.59 -24.15
C MET A 1 6.92 -17.28 -25.02
N LYS A 2 6.19 -18.29 -25.50
CA LYS A 2 4.95 -18.05 -26.25
C LYS A 2 3.86 -17.51 -25.33
N LEU A 3 3.02 -16.61 -25.84
CA LEU A 3 1.80 -16.21 -25.14
C LEU A 3 0.77 -17.35 -25.15
N ILE A 4 -0.19 -17.32 -24.23
CA ILE A 4 -1.22 -18.37 -24.13
C ILE A 4 -2.01 -18.51 -25.46
N PHE A 5 -2.23 -17.40 -26.18
CA PHE A 5 -2.92 -17.37 -27.47
C PHE A 5 -2.12 -17.98 -28.62
N GLU A 6 -0.82 -18.23 -28.42
CA GLU A 6 0.08 -18.87 -29.40
C GLU A 6 0.29 -20.36 -29.08
N LEU A 7 -0.36 -20.85 -28.03
CA LEU A 7 -0.37 -22.24 -27.62
C LEU A 7 -1.66 -22.91 -28.05
N GLY A 8 -1.60 -24.24 -28.15
CA GLY A 8 -2.77 -25.05 -28.39
C GLY A 8 -3.04 -25.34 -29.85
N THR A 9 -3.99 -26.22 -30.06
CA THR A 9 -4.45 -26.67 -31.37
C THR A 9 -5.96 -26.83 -31.29
N GLU A 10 -6.66 -26.44 -32.32
CA GLU A 10 -8.13 -26.57 -32.38
C GLU A 10 -8.56 -28.00 -32.03
N GLY A 11 -9.60 -28.11 -31.19
CA GLY A 11 -10.11 -29.37 -30.68
C GLY A 11 -9.39 -29.97 -29.46
N ARG A 12 -8.32 -29.33 -28.94
CA ARG A 12 -7.61 -29.80 -27.74
C ARG A 12 -8.20 -29.31 -26.41
N GLY A 13 -9.05 -28.30 -26.43
CA GLY A 13 -9.64 -27.76 -25.23
C GLY A 13 -10.61 -28.73 -24.57
N LEU A 14 -10.59 -28.75 -23.24
CA LEU A 14 -11.62 -29.40 -22.44
C LEU A 14 -12.64 -28.33 -22.00
N SER A 15 -13.94 -28.60 -22.26
CA SER A 15 -14.98 -27.82 -21.63
C SER A 15 -15.34 -28.46 -20.28
N LEU A 16 -15.07 -27.77 -19.21
CA LEU A 16 -15.51 -28.14 -17.86
C LEU A 16 -16.86 -27.51 -17.51
N MET A 17 -17.43 -26.74 -18.43
CA MET A 17 -18.76 -26.16 -18.22
C MET A 17 -19.83 -27.22 -18.26
N PRO A 18 -20.72 -27.29 -17.27
CA PRO A 18 -21.89 -28.16 -17.33
C PRO A 18 -22.76 -27.76 -18.51
N ALA A 19 -23.59 -28.71 -18.97
CA ALA A 19 -24.64 -28.40 -19.95
C ALA A 19 -25.58 -27.32 -19.39
N CYS A 20 -26.00 -26.39 -20.24
CA CYS A 20 -27.01 -25.40 -19.87
C CYS A 20 -28.32 -26.10 -19.53
N ASP A 21 -28.79 -25.93 -18.29
CA ASP A 21 -30.03 -26.50 -17.78
C ASP A 21 -31.14 -25.46 -17.55
N VAL A 22 -30.90 -24.24 -17.99
CA VAL A 22 -31.88 -23.14 -17.96
C VAL A 22 -32.29 -22.74 -19.38
N PRO A 23 -33.47 -22.08 -19.56
CA PRO A 23 -33.87 -21.59 -20.87
C PRO A 23 -32.83 -20.63 -21.47
N GLU A 24 -32.49 -20.86 -22.73
CA GLU A 24 -31.62 -19.94 -23.47
C GLU A 24 -32.34 -18.61 -23.69
N PHE A 25 -31.61 -17.52 -23.52
CA PHE A 25 -32.09 -16.16 -23.71
C PHE A 25 -31.33 -15.53 -24.88
N THR A 26 -32.03 -15.23 -25.96
CA THR A 26 -31.44 -14.54 -27.12
C THR A 26 -31.36 -13.05 -26.80
N LEU A 27 -30.15 -12.48 -26.86
CA LEU A 27 -29.93 -11.04 -26.71
C LEU A 27 -30.23 -10.30 -28.02
N PRO A 28 -30.75 -9.06 -27.95
CA PRO A 28 -31.01 -8.27 -29.17
C PRO A 28 -29.76 -8.03 -30.04
N GLU A 29 -28.61 -7.98 -29.38
CA GLU A 29 -27.29 -7.78 -30.04
C GLU A 29 -26.35 -8.90 -29.60
N GLU A 30 -26.37 -10.00 -30.31
CA GLU A 30 -25.45 -11.12 -30.08
C GLU A 30 -24.16 -10.97 -30.90
N ARG A 31 -23.08 -11.44 -30.33
CA ARG A 31 -21.82 -11.56 -31.06
C ARG A 31 -21.99 -12.64 -32.17
N THR A 32 -21.74 -12.25 -33.41
CA THR A 32 -21.76 -13.16 -34.55
C THR A 32 -20.43 -13.86 -34.81
N ALA A 33 -19.32 -13.25 -34.36
CA ALA A 33 -17.99 -13.83 -34.51
C ALA A 33 -17.65 -14.77 -33.35
N PRO A 34 -17.04 -15.94 -33.60
CA PRO A 34 -16.65 -16.88 -32.55
C PRO A 34 -15.61 -16.24 -31.62
N LEU A 35 -15.60 -16.67 -30.34
CA LEU A 35 -14.57 -16.31 -29.40
C LEU A 35 -13.24 -16.94 -29.80
N ARG A 36 -12.19 -16.13 -29.91
CA ARG A 36 -10.83 -16.62 -30.19
C ARG A 36 -10.12 -16.95 -28.88
N LEU A 37 -10.60 -17.99 -28.18
CA LEU A 37 -9.98 -18.50 -26.97
C LEU A 37 -8.90 -19.53 -27.33
N PRO A 38 -7.82 -19.65 -26.52
CA PRO A 38 -6.80 -20.67 -26.77
C PRO A 38 -7.36 -22.07 -26.52
N TYR A 39 -7.06 -23.00 -27.42
CA TYR A 39 -7.39 -24.42 -27.29
C TYR A 39 -6.25 -25.16 -26.61
N VAL A 40 -6.19 -25.07 -25.29
CA VAL A 40 -5.13 -25.70 -24.48
C VAL A 40 -5.73 -26.71 -23.51
N SER A 41 -5.01 -27.79 -23.23
CA SER A 41 -5.36 -28.72 -22.18
C SER A 41 -5.08 -28.13 -20.79
N GLU A 42 -5.69 -28.66 -19.74
CA GLU A 42 -5.40 -28.29 -18.35
C GLU A 42 -3.88 -28.36 -18.03
N ASN A 43 -3.24 -29.42 -18.50
CA ASN A 43 -1.79 -29.63 -18.35
C ASN A 43 -0.98 -28.50 -19.01
N GLU A 44 -1.30 -28.13 -20.26
CA GLU A 44 -0.62 -27.05 -20.98
C GLU A 44 -0.84 -25.70 -20.28
N LEU A 45 -2.06 -25.44 -19.82
CA LEU A 45 -2.42 -24.25 -19.06
C LEU A 45 -1.60 -24.14 -17.76
N THR A 46 -1.60 -25.22 -16.98
CA THR A 46 -0.86 -25.28 -15.70
C THR A 46 0.63 -25.07 -15.92
N ARG A 47 1.23 -25.73 -16.93
CA ARG A 47 2.66 -25.58 -17.25
C ARG A 47 2.99 -24.17 -17.72
N HIS A 48 2.11 -23.53 -18.48
CA HIS A 48 2.32 -22.16 -18.95
C HIS A 48 2.39 -21.17 -17.76
N TYR A 49 1.43 -21.19 -16.87
CA TYR A 49 1.40 -20.30 -15.70
C TYR A 49 2.48 -20.64 -14.67
N THR A 50 2.79 -21.92 -14.47
CA THR A 50 3.93 -22.32 -13.62
C THR A 50 5.25 -21.78 -14.16
N ALA A 51 5.44 -21.80 -15.49
CA ALA A 51 6.64 -21.23 -16.10
C ALA A 51 6.69 -19.70 -16.00
N LEU A 52 5.54 -19.01 -15.99
CA LEU A 52 5.48 -17.58 -15.72
C LEU A 52 5.82 -17.28 -14.26
N CYS A 53 5.22 -18.00 -13.30
CA CYS A 53 5.50 -17.83 -11.88
C CYS A 53 6.99 -17.95 -11.52
N LYS A 54 7.73 -18.83 -12.21
CA LYS A 54 9.17 -18.99 -12.03
C LYS A 54 10.02 -17.82 -12.56
N ARG A 55 9.42 -16.82 -13.18
CA ARG A 55 10.10 -15.64 -13.74
C ARG A 55 9.85 -14.36 -12.98
N ILE A 56 9.03 -14.43 -11.94
CA ILE A 56 8.72 -13.28 -11.07
C ILE A 56 9.43 -13.48 -9.73
N HIS A 57 9.67 -12.36 -9.05
CA HIS A 57 10.20 -12.35 -7.70
C HIS A 57 9.10 -11.88 -6.74
N GLY A 58 8.89 -12.58 -5.66
CA GLY A 58 7.93 -12.26 -4.61
C GLY A 58 8.56 -12.37 -3.24
N VAL A 59 7.83 -12.02 -2.19
CA VAL A 59 8.30 -12.05 -0.79
C VAL A 59 8.70 -13.46 -0.30
N ASN A 60 8.32 -14.51 -1.03
CA ASN A 60 8.72 -15.89 -0.71
C ASN A 60 10.00 -16.32 -1.45
N ASP A 61 10.47 -15.56 -2.43
CA ASP A 61 11.63 -15.89 -3.23
C ASP A 61 12.92 -15.29 -2.66
N GLY A 62 12.81 -14.21 -1.88
CA GLY A 62 13.94 -13.55 -1.25
C GLY A 62 13.62 -12.14 -0.75
N PHE A 63 14.69 -11.40 -0.47
CA PHE A 63 14.63 -10.05 0.04
C PHE A 63 13.86 -9.10 -0.89
N TYR A 64 12.93 -8.33 -0.33
CA TYR A 64 12.03 -7.46 -1.10
C TYR A 64 11.95 -6.06 -0.47
N PRO A 65 12.96 -5.20 -0.64
CA PRO A 65 13.14 -3.96 0.11
C PRO A 65 12.40 -2.75 -0.47
N LEU A 66 11.23 -2.95 -1.05
CA LEU A 66 10.51 -1.89 -1.76
C LEU A 66 9.98 -0.85 -0.76
N GLY A 67 10.69 0.27 -0.62
CA GLY A 67 10.34 1.36 0.29
C GLY A 67 8.97 1.95 -0.02
N SER A 68 8.30 2.44 1.01
CA SER A 68 6.91 2.96 1.01
C SER A 68 5.83 1.91 0.68
N CYS A 69 6.20 0.63 0.59
CA CYS A 69 5.28 -0.46 0.23
C CYS A 69 5.18 -1.56 1.28
N THR A 70 6.03 -1.61 2.29
CA THR A 70 6.06 -2.62 3.36
C THR A 70 5.83 -4.04 2.84
N MET A 71 6.79 -4.54 2.06
CA MET A 71 6.73 -5.87 1.43
C MET A 71 7.18 -6.97 2.40
N LYS A 72 6.52 -7.10 3.53
CA LYS A 72 6.87 -8.11 4.51
C LYS A 72 6.27 -9.49 4.19
N TYR A 73 6.85 -10.51 4.77
CA TYR A 73 6.36 -11.88 4.68
C TYR A 73 4.89 -11.97 5.11
N ASN A 74 4.11 -12.72 4.35
CA ASN A 74 2.72 -13.01 4.66
C ASN A 74 2.63 -14.37 5.38
N PRO A 75 2.30 -14.43 6.68
CA PRO A 75 2.23 -15.68 7.43
C PRO A 75 1.26 -16.69 6.82
N LYS A 76 1.65 -17.95 6.71
CA LYS A 76 0.80 -18.97 6.07
C LYS A 76 -0.46 -19.27 6.87
N ILE A 77 -0.40 -19.12 8.20
CA ILE A 77 -1.58 -19.26 9.04
C ILE A 77 -2.72 -18.30 8.68
N ASP A 78 -2.38 -17.11 8.16
CA ASP A 78 -3.38 -16.13 7.73
C ASP A 78 -4.19 -16.65 6.55
N GLU A 79 -3.53 -17.35 5.61
CA GLU A 79 -4.19 -18.02 4.49
C GLU A 79 -5.06 -19.19 4.95
N ASP A 80 -4.52 -20.01 5.85
CA ASP A 80 -5.24 -21.18 6.38
C ASP A 80 -6.52 -20.78 7.11
N MET A 81 -6.47 -19.72 7.91
CA MET A 81 -7.64 -19.22 8.63
C MET A 81 -8.67 -18.58 7.68
N ALA A 82 -8.23 -17.79 6.72
CA ALA A 82 -9.13 -17.20 5.72
C ALA A 82 -9.80 -18.26 4.83
N ALA A 83 -9.14 -19.42 4.60
CA ALA A 83 -9.68 -20.53 3.82
C ALA A 83 -10.72 -21.40 4.56
N LEU A 84 -10.97 -21.15 5.85
CA LEU A 84 -11.96 -21.94 6.61
C LEU A 84 -13.36 -21.85 5.99
N PRO A 85 -14.10 -22.99 5.86
CA PRO A 85 -15.43 -22.99 5.24
C PRO A 85 -16.42 -22.02 5.89
N GLY A 86 -16.28 -21.75 7.20
CA GLY A 86 -17.11 -20.79 7.91
C GLY A 86 -16.96 -19.34 7.41
N PHE A 87 -15.87 -19.03 6.71
CA PHE A 87 -15.63 -17.72 6.09
C PHE A 87 -15.82 -17.74 4.57
N THR A 88 -15.42 -18.82 3.89
CA THR A 88 -15.43 -18.87 2.42
C THR A 88 -16.78 -19.29 1.83
N GLN A 89 -17.67 -19.93 2.60
CA GLN A 89 -18.98 -20.40 2.16
C GLN A 89 -20.14 -19.48 2.56
N LEU A 90 -19.86 -18.20 2.70
CA LEU A 90 -20.86 -17.18 3.02
C LEU A 90 -21.11 -16.28 1.80
N HIS A 91 -22.36 -15.79 1.70
CA HIS A 91 -22.71 -14.78 0.71
C HIS A 91 -22.88 -13.41 1.39
N PRO A 92 -22.31 -12.31 0.84
CA PRO A 92 -22.36 -11.00 1.49
C PRO A 92 -23.78 -10.44 1.71
N LEU A 93 -24.76 -10.92 0.97
CA LEU A 93 -26.18 -10.51 1.07
C LEU A 93 -27.07 -11.52 1.79
N GLN A 94 -26.50 -12.57 2.38
CA GLN A 94 -27.32 -13.48 3.20
C GLN A 94 -27.86 -12.78 4.45
N PRO A 95 -28.96 -13.28 5.06
CA PRO A 95 -29.51 -12.69 6.26
C PRO A 95 -28.49 -12.56 7.40
N VAL A 96 -28.46 -11.40 8.06
CA VAL A 96 -27.46 -11.05 9.09
C VAL A 96 -27.42 -12.04 10.23
N GLU A 97 -28.56 -12.60 10.61
CA GLU A 97 -28.70 -13.60 11.66
C GLU A 97 -27.97 -14.93 11.33
N THR A 98 -27.70 -15.20 10.06
CA THR A 98 -26.98 -16.37 9.61
C THR A 98 -25.46 -16.14 9.44
N ALA A 99 -25.00 -14.90 9.58
CA ALA A 99 -23.62 -14.49 9.37
C ALA A 99 -22.95 -13.92 10.64
N GLN A 100 -23.48 -14.24 11.83
CA GLN A 100 -23.01 -13.64 13.09
C GLN A 100 -21.50 -13.82 13.33
N GLY A 101 -20.93 -15.00 13.08
CA GLY A 101 -19.50 -15.22 13.26
C GLY A 101 -18.61 -14.40 12.30
N ALA A 102 -19.07 -14.17 11.06
CA ALA A 102 -18.35 -13.30 10.12
C ALA A 102 -18.43 -11.82 10.55
N LEU A 103 -19.57 -11.40 11.09
CA LEU A 103 -19.73 -10.06 11.64
C LEU A 103 -18.90 -9.87 12.91
N GLU A 104 -18.81 -10.90 13.75
CA GLU A 104 -17.96 -10.91 14.94
C GLU A 104 -16.49 -10.74 14.58
N ALA A 105 -16.01 -11.45 13.55
CA ALA A 105 -14.64 -11.30 13.06
C ALA A 105 -14.36 -9.84 12.60
N LEU A 106 -15.28 -9.20 11.88
CA LEU A 106 -15.14 -7.79 11.48
C LEU A 106 -15.24 -6.84 12.68
N HIS A 107 -16.12 -7.14 13.65
CA HIS A 107 -16.28 -6.32 14.85
C HIS A 107 -15.02 -6.36 15.70
N VAL A 108 -14.47 -7.54 15.95
CA VAL A 108 -13.22 -7.73 16.70
C VAL A 108 -12.06 -7.01 15.98
N LEU A 109 -11.88 -7.25 14.68
CA LEU A 109 -10.84 -6.54 13.93
C LEU A 109 -11.01 -5.02 14.00
N GLY A 110 -12.24 -4.53 13.89
CA GLY A 110 -12.54 -3.10 14.01
C GLY A 110 -12.17 -2.52 15.37
N SER A 111 -12.42 -3.27 16.45
CA SER A 111 -12.04 -2.91 17.82
C SER A 111 -10.53 -2.88 18.01
N GLU A 112 -9.84 -3.94 17.58
CA GLU A 112 -8.37 -4.04 17.68
C GLU A 112 -7.65 -2.95 16.88
N LEU A 113 -8.10 -2.69 15.65
CA LEU A 113 -7.56 -1.59 14.85
C LEU A 113 -7.90 -0.22 15.42
N GLY A 114 -9.09 -0.06 16.00
CA GLY A 114 -9.48 1.15 16.71
C GLY A 114 -8.51 1.46 17.85
N GLU A 115 -8.13 0.44 18.62
CA GLU A 115 -7.15 0.58 19.70
C GLU A 115 -5.75 0.90 19.17
N ILE A 116 -5.27 0.21 18.11
CA ILE A 116 -3.97 0.46 17.49
C ILE A 116 -3.90 1.88 16.91
N PHE A 117 -4.99 2.37 16.32
CA PHE A 117 -5.04 3.70 15.69
C PHE A 117 -5.33 4.83 16.69
N GLY A 118 -5.90 4.53 17.85
CA GLY A 118 -6.48 5.52 18.76
C GLY A 118 -7.74 6.17 18.19
N MET A 119 -8.60 5.39 17.50
CA MET A 119 -9.81 5.82 16.83
C MET A 119 -11.05 5.12 17.41
N ASP A 120 -12.21 5.80 17.33
CA ASP A 120 -13.45 5.34 17.96
C ASP A 120 -14.35 4.51 17.03
N ALA A 121 -14.09 4.55 15.73
CA ALA A 121 -14.83 3.76 14.73
C ALA A 121 -13.94 3.40 13.55
N VAL A 122 -14.14 2.20 12.98
CA VAL A 122 -13.38 1.68 11.84
C VAL A 122 -14.32 1.11 10.79
N THR A 123 -14.01 1.31 9.51
CA THR A 123 -14.67 0.68 8.36
C THR A 123 -13.65 -0.02 7.48
N PHE A 124 -14.07 -1.12 6.84
CA PHE A 124 -13.24 -1.92 5.91
C PHE A 124 -13.68 -1.78 4.46
N GLN A 125 -14.61 -0.86 4.15
CA GLN A 125 -15.13 -0.72 2.79
C GLN A 125 -14.08 -0.31 1.76
N PRO A 126 -13.11 0.61 2.04
CA PRO A 126 -12.14 1.00 1.04
C PRO A 126 -11.32 -0.17 0.52
N ALA A 127 -11.11 -0.20 -0.81
CA ALA A 127 -10.43 -1.32 -1.49
C ALA A 127 -8.91 -1.36 -1.28
N ALA A 128 -8.30 -0.21 -0.99
CA ALA A 128 -6.87 -0.05 -0.79
C ALA A 128 -6.55 1.32 -0.19
N GLY A 129 -5.24 1.68 -0.07
CA GLY A 129 -4.78 2.93 0.53
C GLY A 129 -5.36 4.19 -0.11
N ALA A 130 -5.18 4.38 -1.41
CA ALA A 130 -5.70 5.56 -2.12
C ALA A 130 -7.23 5.71 -1.99
N HIS A 131 -7.97 4.60 -1.92
CA HIS A 131 -9.40 4.62 -1.66
C HIS A 131 -9.71 4.94 -0.19
N GLY A 132 -8.84 4.53 0.73
CA GLY A 132 -8.90 4.94 2.13
C GLY A 132 -8.60 6.42 2.31
N GLU A 133 -7.59 6.96 1.61
CA GLU A 133 -7.32 8.40 1.56
C GLU A 133 -8.57 9.18 1.10
N PHE A 134 -9.13 8.78 -0.03
CA PHE A 134 -10.35 9.39 -0.58
C PHE A 134 -11.50 9.37 0.44
N THR A 135 -11.70 8.23 1.10
CA THR A 135 -12.74 8.08 2.13
C THR A 135 -12.48 9.02 3.31
N GLY A 136 -11.25 9.09 3.83
CA GLY A 136 -10.88 9.97 4.94
C GLY A 136 -11.08 11.45 4.61
N VAL A 137 -10.68 11.90 3.42
CA VAL A 137 -10.91 13.29 2.97
C VAL A 137 -12.39 13.58 2.76
N LEU A 138 -13.19 12.58 2.30
CA LEU A 138 -14.67 12.74 2.24
C LEU A 138 -15.30 12.89 3.62
N LEU A 139 -14.77 12.24 4.67
CA LEU A 139 -15.25 12.47 6.05
C LEU A 139 -15.00 13.91 6.47
N ILE A 140 -13.82 14.47 6.19
CA ILE A 140 -13.49 15.88 6.44
C ILE A 140 -14.44 16.80 5.68
N LYS A 141 -14.70 16.50 4.41
CA LYS A 141 -15.61 17.27 3.57
C LYS A 141 -17.04 17.24 4.11
N ALA A 142 -17.54 16.07 4.48
CA ALA A 142 -18.87 15.90 5.07
C ALA A 142 -19.01 16.67 6.38
N TYR A 143 -17.99 16.64 7.23
CA TYR A 143 -17.95 17.40 8.48
C TYR A 143 -18.10 18.91 8.25
N HIS A 144 -17.29 19.49 7.36
CA HIS A 144 -17.38 20.93 7.07
C HIS A 144 -18.68 21.31 6.36
N THR A 145 -19.15 20.47 5.44
CA THR A 145 -20.43 20.67 4.73
C THR A 145 -21.64 20.68 5.71
N ASP A 146 -21.67 19.70 6.63
CA ASP A 146 -22.74 19.60 7.63
C ASP A 146 -22.83 20.82 8.56
N ARG A 147 -21.70 21.48 8.78
CA ARG A 147 -21.60 22.71 9.59
C ARG A 147 -21.88 23.99 8.79
N GLY A 148 -22.09 23.88 7.48
CA GLY A 148 -22.28 25.04 6.61
C GLY A 148 -20.98 25.85 6.37
N ASP A 149 -19.80 25.27 6.62
CA ASP A 149 -18.52 25.96 6.54
C ASP A 149 -17.91 25.85 5.13
N ALA A 150 -18.59 26.47 4.18
CA ALA A 150 -18.19 26.45 2.76
C ALA A 150 -16.88 27.22 2.45
N ALA A 151 -16.38 28.01 3.39
CA ALA A 151 -15.13 28.75 3.24
C ALA A 151 -13.88 27.87 3.29
N ARG A 152 -13.99 26.63 3.80
CA ARG A 152 -12.88 25.70 3.94
C ARG A 152 -12.63 24.94 2.65
N THR A 153 -11.76 25.51 1.83
CA THR A 153 -11.53 25.08 0.44
C THR A 153 -10.15 24.50 0.20
N LYS A 154 -9.22 24.54 1.18
CA LYS A 154 -7.85 24.05 0.97
C LYS A 154 -7.47 22.93 1.93
N ILE A 155 -6.62 22.03 1.43
CA ILE A 155 -5.90 21.02 2.20
C ILE A 155 -4.41 21.28 2.11
N ILE A 156 -3.74 21.23 3.27
CA ILE A 156 -2.30 21.34 3.40
C ILE A 156 -1.68 19.96 3.19
N VAL A 157 -0.58 19.88 2.42
CA VAL A 157 0.15 18.63 2.15
C VAL A 157 1.65 18.93 2.18
N PRO A 158 2.49 18.21 2.95
CA PRO A 158 3.94 18.36 2.89
C PRO A 158 4.50 17.92 1.51
N ASP A 159 5.64 18.50 1.12
CA ASP A 159 6.34 18.17 -0.13
C ASP A 159 6.93 16.75 -0.15
N SER A 160 7.16 16.18 1.04
CA SER A 160 7.56 14.79 1.22
C SER A 160 6.41 13.78 1.09
N ALA A 161 5.15 14.24 0.97
CA ALA A 161 4.00 13.35 0.91
C ALA A 161 4.00 12.48 -0.35
N HIS A 162 3.38 11.31 -0.26
CA HIS A 162 3.12 10.47 -1.42
C HIS A 162 2.24 11.22 -2.44
N GLY A 163 2.51 11.06 -3.74
CA GLY A 163 1.79 11.76 -4.80
C GLY A 163 0.27 11.52 -4.83
N THR A 164 -0.24 10.47 -4.17
CA THR A 164 -1.67 10.22 -4.04
C THR A 164 -2.38 11.20 -3.11
N ASN A 165 -1.70 11.76 -2.10
CA ASN A 165 -2.31 12.70 -1.15
C ASN A 165 -2.82 13.99 -1.85
N PRO A 166 -1.98 14.73 -2.58
CA PRO A 166 -2.46 15.90 -3.31
C PRO A 166 -3.49 15.54 -4.40
N ALA A 167 -3.33 14.39 -5.08
CA ALA A 167 -4.30 13.93 -6.07
C ALA A 167 -5.67 13.65 -5.45
N THR A 168 -5.71 13.01 -4.28
CA THR A 168 -6.95 12.72 -3.53
C THR A 168 -7.63 14.02 -3.06
N ALA A 169 -6.86 14.97 -2.52
CA ALA A 169 -7.40 16.28 -2.10
C ALA A 169 -8.03 17.02 -3.28
N ALA A 170 -7.35 17.06 -4.43
CA ALA A 170 -7.86 17.66 -5.66
C ALA A 170 -9.13 16.95 -6.18
N MET A 171 -9.16 15.61 -6.15
CA MET A 171 -10.32 14.82 -6.56
C MET A 171 -11.55 15.08 -5.66
N CYS A 172 -11.32 15.36 -4.37
CA CYS A 172 -12.38 15.79 -3.46
C CYS A 172 -12.81 17.26 -3.64
N GLY A 173 -12.19 17.99 -4.57
CA GLY A 173 -12.51 19.37 -4.90
C GLY A 173 -11.87 20.40 -3.98
N TYR A 174 -10.78 20.06 -3.32
CA TYR A 174 -9.99 20.98 -2.52
C TYR A 174 -8.80 21.57 -3.32
N GLN A 175 -8.43 22.77 -2.98
CA GLN A 175 -7.16 23.36 -3.38
C GLN A 175 -6.04 22.76 -2.53
N VAL A 176 -4.98 22.26 -3.16
CA VAL A 176 -3.81 21.71 -2.49
C VAL A 176 -2.81 22.86 -2.24
N VAL A 177 -2.35 22.95 -0.99
CA VAL A 177 -1.26 23.87 -0.60
C VAL A 177 -0.09 23.03 -0.10
N ASN A 178 0.99 23.00 -0.86
CA ASN A 178 2.19 22.30 -0.45
C ASN A 178 3.00 23.15 0.53
N ILE A 179 3.56 22.50 1.54
CA ILE A 179 4.49 23.10 2.49
C ILE A 179 5.84 22.39 2.41
N PRO A 180 6.98 23.13 2.51
CA PRO A 180 8.30 22.52 2.44
C PRO A 180 8.63 21.73 3.69
N SER A 181 9.55 20.78 3.52
CA SER A 181 10.27 20.12 4.63
C SER A 181 11.50 20.92 5.00
N GLY A 182 11.85 20.92 6.30
CA GLY A 182 13.09 21.46 6.82
C GLY A 182 14.31 20.60 6.45
N ALA A 183 15.50 21.08 6.79
CA ALA A 183 16.74 20.34 6.56
C ALA A 183 16.83 19.00 7.31
N ASP A 184 16.05 18.85 8.37
CA ASP A 184 15.91 17.61 9.17
C ASP A 184 14.82 16.67 8.61
N GLY A 185 14.23 16.97 7.45
CA GLY A 185 13.16 16.19 6.83
C GLY A 185 11.80 16.33 7.50
N CYS A 186 11.67 17.10 8.57
CA CYS A 186 10.40 17.39 9.24
C CYS A 186 9.65 18.53 8.55
N VAL A 187 8.35 18.69 8.88
CA VAL A 187 7.53 19.80 8.37
C VAL A 187 8.07 21.14 8.87
N ASP A 188 8.25 22.11 7.97
CA ASP A 188 8.58 23.48 8.33
C ASP A 188 7.39 24.15 9.04
N LEU A 189 7.53 24.37 10.36
CA LEU A 189 6.46 24.92 11.19
C LEU A 189 6.10 26.36 10.83
N ASP A 190 7.06 27.16 10.37
CA ASP A 190 6.80 28.57 10.02
C ASP A 190 6.04 28.63 8.69
N ALA A 191 6.42 27.80 7.73
CA ALA A 191 5.68 27.64 6.49
C ALA A 191 4.26 27.09 6.75
N LEU A 192 4.10 26.12 7.67
CA LEU A 192 2.80 25.63 8.09
C LEU A 192 1.93 26.73 8.70
N ARG A 193 2.45 27.51 9.64
CA ARG A 193 1.72 28.64 10.27
C ARG A 193 1.31 29.69 9.23
N ALA A 194 2.16 29.96 8.25
CA ALA A 194 1.85 30.91 7.20
C ALA A 194 0.78 30.39 6.22
N ALA A 195 0.71 29.08 6.02
CA ALA A 195 -0.24 28.45 5.10
C ALA A 195 -1.61 28.20 5.71
N VAL A 196 -1.69 27.99 7.03
CA VAL A 196 -2.93 27.65 7.73
C VAL A 196 -3.77 28.91 8.00
N GLY A 197 -5.08 28.82 7.74
CA GLY A 197 -6.04 29.91 7.93
C GLY A 197 -7.49 29.45 8.05
N PRO A 198 -8.46 30.38 8.12
CA PRO A 198 -9.88 30.05 8.26
C PRO A 198 -10.45 29.29 7.05
N ASP A 199 -9.76 29.28 5.93
CA ASP A 199 -10.07 28.55 4.70
C ASP A 199 -9.44 27.14 4.66
N THR A 200 -8.71 26.74 5.69
CA THR A 200 -8.10 25.42 5.79
C THR A 200 -9.14 24.37 6.20
N ALA A 201 -9.41 23.41 5.32
CA ALA A 201 -10.28 22.27 5.61
C ALA A 201 -9.51 21.19 6.43
N GLY A 202 -8.24 20.98 6.10
CA GLY A 202 -7.42 20.01 6.84
C GLY A 202 -5.99 19.92 6.37
N LEU A 203 -5.28 19.00 7.01
CA LEU A 203 -3.92 18.58 6.72
C LEU A 203 -3.92 17.09 6.38
N MET A 204 -3.22 16.67 5.34
CA MET A 204 -2.88 15.27 5.07
C MET A 204 -1.41 15.05 5.38
N LEU A 205 -1.10 14.14 6.28
CA LEU A 205 0.27 13.89 6.74
C LEU A 205 0.51 12.39 6.95
N THR A 206 1.71 11.96 6.58
CA THR A 206 2.26 10.64 6.91
C THR A 206 3.30 10.80 8.02
N ASN A 207 3.21 10.04 9.10
CA ASN A 207 4.21 10.08 10.17
C ASN A 207 4.48 8.66 10.72
N PRO A 208 5.67 8.05 10.48
CA PRO A 208 6.85 8.65 9.82
C PRO A 208 6.57 9.01 8.37
N ASN A 209 7.28 10.03 7.89
CA ASN A 209 7.14 10.49 6.50
C ASN A 209 7.87 9.57 5.49
N THR A 210 7.75 9.87 4.21
CA THR A 210 8.31 9.04 3.12
C THR A 210 9.83 9.08 3.01
N VAL A 211 10.53 9.92 3.78
CA VAL A 211 11.99 9.86 3.89
C VAL A 211 12.46 9.06 5.12
N GLY A 212 11.52 8.41 5.82
CA GLY A 212 11.80 7.56 6.97
C GLY A 212 11.97 8.32 8.29
N ILE A 213 11.61 9.61 8.36
CA ILE A 213 11.79 10.45 9.55
C ILE A 213 10.46 10.60 10.30
N PHE A 214 10.51 10.40 11.63
CA PHE A 214 9.38 10.71 12.51
C PHE A 214 9.38 12.21 12.84
N ASP A 215 8.30 12.91 12.50
CA ASP A 215 8.18 14.32 12.81
C ASP A 215 7.96 14.52 14.31
N LYS A 216 9.01 15.00 14.96
CA LYS A 216 9.05 15.26 16.41
C LYS A 216 8.09 16.35 16.86
N ASN A 217 7.66 17.21 15.94
CA ASN A 217 6.78 18.35 16.20
C ASN A 217 5.30 18.02 15.98
N ILE A 218 4.95 16.74 15.81
CA ILE A 218 3.62 16.31 15.39
C ILE A 218 2.48 16.89 16.22
N LEU A 219 2.63 17.01 17.53
CA LEU A 219 1.59 17.59 18.40
C LEU A 219 1.39 19.09 18.14
N GLU A 220 2.45 19.81 17.78
CA GLU A 220 2.34 21.22 17.41
C GLU A 220 1.74 21.39 16.03
N ILE A 221 2.10 20.54 15.07
CA ILE A 221 1.55 20.51 13.71
C ILE A 221 0.02 20.34 13.76
N THR A 222 -0.46 19.30 14.45
CA THR A 222 -1.90 19.04 14.56
C THR A 222 -2.62 20.15 15.31
N LYS A 223 -2.00 20.70 16.35
CA LYS A 223 -2.55 21.84 17.10
C LYS A 223 -2.72 23.08 16.21
N ILE A 224 -1.73 23.45 15.39
CA ILE A 224 -1.83 24.61 14.48
C ILE A 224 -3.05 24.46 13.55
N VAL A 225 -3.28 23.28 13.01
CA VAL A 225 -4.42 23.01 12.10
C VAL A 225 -5.75 23.05 12.86
N HIS A 226 -5.81 22.46 14.05
CA HIS A 226 -7.02 22.45 14.89
C HIS A 226 -7.37 23.86 15.39
N ASP A 227 -6.39 24.67 15.80
CA ASP A 227 -6.64 26.04 16.26
C ASP A 227 -7.27 26.90 15.15
N ALA A 228 -6.99 26.61 13.89
CA ALA A 228 -7.66 27.23 12.74
C ALA A 228 -9.01 26.57 12.38
N GLY A 229 -9.41 25.49 13.06
CA GLY A 229 -10.65 24.74 12.85
C GLY A 229 -10.60 23.75 11.69
N GLY A 230 -9.43 23.44 11.16
CA GLY A 230 -9.20 22.33 10.20
C GLY A 230 -9.13 20.98 10.90
N LEU A 231 -9.13 19.90 10.14
CA LEU A 231 -8.99 18.53 10.64
C LEU A 231 -7.68 17.89 10.14
N CYS A 232 -7.18 16.91 10.89
CA CYS A 232 -5.95 16.22 10.59
C CYS A 232 -6.21 14.79 10.11
N TYR A 233 -5.78 14.49 8.89
CA TYR A 233 -5.83 13.16 8.30
C TYR A 233 -4.45 12.51 8.35
N TYR A 234 -4.38 11.27 8.86
CA TYR A 234 -3.18 10.46 8.90
C TYR A 234 -3.14 9.47 7.72
N ASP A 235 -2.11 9.58 6.90
CA ASP A 235 -1.78 8.56 5.93
C ASP A 235 -1.05 7.40 6.64
N GLY A 236 -1.76 6.29 6.80
CA GLY A 236 -1.26 5.12 7.54
C GLY A 236 -0.46 4.14 6.68
N ALA A 237 0.06 4.57 5.52
CA ALA A 237 0.92 3.72 4.71
C ALA A 237 2.18 3.27 5.47
N ASN A 238 2.71 4.11 6.36
CA ASN A 238 3.92 3.89 7.15
C ASN A 238 3.62 3.46 8.62
N LEU A 239 2.40 3.02 8.91
CA LEU A 239 1.99 2.62 10.27
C LEU A 239 2.83 1.46 10.84
N ASN A 240 3.45 0.65 9.98
CA ASN A 240 4.31 -0.46 10.39
C ASN A 240 5.43 -0.06 11.36
N ALA A 241 5.93 1.17 11.22
CA ALA A 241 7.00 1.70 12.08
C ALA A 241 6.55 2.04 13.50
N VAL A 242 5.25 2.23 13.73
CA VAL A 242 4.73 2.81 14.98
C VAL A 242 3.59 2.01 15.62
N MET A 243 3.06 0.97 14.94
CA MET A 243 1.93 0.18 15.45
C MET A 243 2.22 -0.38 16.85
N GLY A 244 1.31 -0.14 17.78
CA GLY A 244 1.43 -0.59 19.17
C GLY A 244 2.45 0.21 20.01
N VAL A 245 3.19 1.15 19.43
CA VAL A 245 4.15 2.03 20.12
C VAL A 245 3.56 3.44 20.28
N VAL A 246 3.02 4.00 19.20
CA VAL A 246 2.35 5.30 19.20
C VAL A 246 1.04 5.17 18.43
N ARG A 247 -0.04 5.78 18.97
CA ARG A 247 -1.33 5.78 18.29
C ARG A 247 -1.56 7.09 17.54
N PRO A 248 -1.86 7.06 16.23
CA PRO A 248 -2.14 8.28 15.45
C PRO A 248 -3.20 9.20 16.08
N GLY A 249 -4.25 8.63 16.66
CA GLY A 249 -5.27 9.40 17.36
C GLY A 249 -4.77 10.19 18.57
N ASP A 250 -3.70 9.74 19.24
CA ASP A 250 -3.06 10.44 20.35
C ASP A 250 -2.09 11.53 19.87
N MET A 251 -1.63 11.45 18.63
CA MET A 251 -0.86 12.51 17.97
C MET A 251 -1.75 13.66 17.46
N GLY A 252 -3.08 13.58 17.64
CA GLY A 252 -4.02 14.64 17.24
C GLY A 252 -4.67 14.43 15.87
N PHE A 253 -4.56 13.23 15.26
CA PHE A 253 -5.26 12.94 14.03
C PHE A 253 -6.73 12.59 14.26
N ASP A 254 -7.60 13.10 13.37
CA ASP A 254 -9.05 12.94 13.44
C ASP A 254 -9.55 11.74 12.67
N CYS A 255 -8.86 11.39 11.62
CA CYS A 255 -9.10 10.19 10.81
C CYS A 255 -7.81 9.64 10.21
N ILE A 256 -7.83 8.36 9.91
CA ILE A 256 -6.70 7.59 9.38
C ILE A 256 -7.19 6.62 8.31
N HIS A 257 -6.36 6.35 7.31
CA HIS A 257 -6.43 5.06 6.64
C HIS A 257 -5.24 4.18 7.03
N SER A 258 -5.39 2.87 6.91
CA SER A 258 -4.30 1.91 6.99
C SER A 258 -4.42 0.86 5.90
N ASN A 259 -3.28 0.49 5.33
CA ASN A 259 -3.17 -0.56 4.33
C ASN A 259 -3.02 -1.92 5.03
N LEU A 260 -4.04 -2.78 4.98
CA LEU A 260 -3.95 -4.12 5.56
C LEU A 260 -2.86 -4.95 4.86
N HIS A 261 -2.65 -4.71 3.56
CA HIS A 261 -1.61 -5.34 2.75
C HIS A 261 -0.19 -4.78 2.94
N LYS A 262 0.01 -3.86 3.89
CA LYS A 262 1.33 -3.36 4.33
C LYS A 262 1.55 -3.75 5.79
N THR A 263 1.03 -2.96 6.71
CA THR A 263 1.22 -3.10 8.16
C THR A 263 0.77 -4.45 8.71
N PHE A 264 -0.34 -5.00 8.20
CA PHE A 264 -0.96 -6.22 8.74
C PHE A 264 -0.71 -7.48 7.89
N ALA A 265 0.38 -7.49 7.12
CA ALA A 265 0.95 -8.65 6.44
C ALA A 265 0.01 -9.41 5.50
N THR A 266 -1.04 -8.78 4.98
CA THR A 266 -1.88 -9.41 3.97
C THR A 266 -1.28 -9.26 2.57
N PRO A 267 -1.60 -10.15 1.60
CA PRO A 267 -0.97 -10.11 0.29
C PRO A 267 -1.23 -8.82 -0.50
N HIS A 268 -0.23 -8.29 -1.22
CA HIS A 268 -0.41 -7.26 -2.23
C HIS A 268 -1.12 -7.79 -3.49
N GLY A 269 -0.88 -9.05 -3.84
CA GLY A 269 -1.59 -9.78 -4.88
C GLY A 269 -1.41 -9.28 -6.30
N GLY A 270 -0.33 -8.56 -6.60
CA GLY A 270 -0.04 -8.08 -7.96
C GLY A 270 -1.11 -7.13 -8.53
N GLY A 271 -1.69 -6.28 -7.72
CA GLY A 271 -2.79 -5.38 -8.08
C GLY A 271 -4.19 -5.93 -7.77
N GLY A 272 -4.26 -6.99 -6.95
CA GLY A 272 -5.49 -7.71 -6.58
C GLY A 272 -6.01 -7.35 -5.18
N PRO A 273 -5.84 -8.23 -4.19
CA PRO A 273 -6.63 -8.25 -2.95
C PRO A 273 -6.15 -7.24 -1.89
N GLY A 274 -5.96 -5.98 -2.24
CA GLY A 274 -5.70 -4.93 -1.26
C GLY A 274 -6.91 -4.69 -0.35
N ALA A 275 -6.69 -4.05 0.80
CA ALA A 275 -7.74 -3.51 1.64
C ALA A 275 -7.23 -2.25 2.37
N GLY A 276 -8.15 -1.31 2.59
CA GLY A 276 -7.87 -0.05 3.27
C GLY A 276 -8.84 0.14 4.42
N ALA A 277 -8.41 -0.13 5.65
CA ALA A 277 -9.20 0.23 6.82
C ALA A 277 -9.16 1.75 7.03
N VAL A 278 -10.32 2.36 7.33
CA VAL A 278 -10.41 3.78 7.69
C VAL A 278 -10.96 3.91 9.10
N GLY A 279 -10.19 4.57 9.97
CA GLY A 279 -10.58 4.89 11.33
C GLY A 279 -10.88 6.37 11.51
N CYS A 280 -11.74 6.73 12.45
CA CYS A 280 -12.00 8.13 12.79
C CYS A 280 -12.38 8.33 14.24
N LYS A 281 -12.22 9.57 14.72
CA LYS A 281 -12.71 10.01 16.02
C LYS A 281 -14.23 10.02 16.05
N GLY A 282 -14.83 9.86 17.25
CA GLY A 282 -16.27 9.67 17.47
C GLY A 282 -17.16 10.74 16.81
N PHE A 283 -16.73 12.00 16.76
CA PHE A 283 -17.49 13.08 16.16
C PHE A 283 -17.63 12.95 14.62
N LEU A 284 -16.73 12.18 13.97
CA LEU A 284 -16.78 11.88 12.54
C LEU A 284 -17.58 10.60 12.22
N ARG A 285 -17.85 9.73 13.22
CA ARG A 285 -18.52 8.45 13.03
C ARG A 285 -19.83 8.55 12.22
N LYS A 286 -20.63 9.61 12.46
CA LYS A 286 -21.92 9.82 11.77
C LYS A 286 -21.80 10.03 10.26
N TYR A 287 -20.60 10.33 9.73
CA TYR A 287 -20.34 10.49 8.30
C TYR A 287 -19.75 9.25 7.66
N MET A 288 -19.33 8.24 8.43
CA MET A 288 -18.69 7.05 7.88
C MET A 288 -19.53 6.36 6.80
N PRO A 289 -18.90 5.69 5.84
CA PRO A 289 -19.64 4.89 4.85
C PRO A 289 -20.40 3.77 5.55
N GLY A 290 -21.69 3.65 5.26
CA GLY A 290 -22.52 2.57 5.79
C GLY A 290 -22.50 1.34 4.87
N PRO A 291 -22.76 0.12 5.42
CA PRO A 291 -23.01 -0.14 6.83
C PRO A 291 -21.74 -0.28 7.65
N LEU A 292 -21.87 -0.01 8.96
CA LEU A 292 -20.91 -0.38 10.00
C LEU A 292 -21.43 -1.61 10.73
N VAL A 293 -20.52 -2.48 11.20
CA VAL A 293 -20.89 -3.59 12.10
C VAL A 293 -20.96 -3.05 13.52
N VAL A 294 -22.08 -3.27 14.18
CA VAL A 294 -22.33 -2.81 15.56
C VAL A 294 -23.06 -3.88 16.36
N GLU A 295 -22.90 -3.86 17.68
CA GLU A 295 -23.71 -4.65 18.58
C GLU A 295 -25.04 -3.95 18.91
N LYS A 296 -26.16 -4.65 18.75
CA LYS A 296 -27.51 -4.23 19.10
C LYS A 296 -28.23 -5.39 19.80
N ASP A 297 -28.69 -5.16 21.01
CA ASP A 297 -29.45 -6.15 21.80
C ASP A 297 -28.75 -7.52 21.93
N GLY A 298 -27.43 -7.53 22.12
CA GLY A 298 -26.61 -8.73 22.26
C GLY A 298 -26.39 -9.51 20.97
N ARG A 299 -26.64 -8.89 19.81
CA ARG A 299 -26.37 -9.45 18.47
C ARG A 299 -25.65 -8.43 17.61
N LEU A 300 -24.89 -8.91 16.65
CA LEU A 300 -24.26 -8.08 15.66
C LEU A 300 -25.24 -7.74 14.54
N ALA A 301 -25.22 -6.48 14.13
CA ALA A 301 -26.13 -5.93 13.12
C ALA A 301 -25.40 -4.89 12.27
N PHE A 302 -26.00 -4.54 11.14
CA PHE A 302 -25.55 -3.41 10.35
C PHE A 302 -26.20 -2.11 10.81
N ASP A 303 -25.36 -1.07 10.93
CA ASP A 303 -25.76 0.29 11.21
C ASP A 303 -25.45 1.20 10.03
N TYR A 304 -26.40 2.05 9.68
CA TYR A 304 -26.24 3.03 8.61
C TYR A 304 -26.21 4.43 9.25
N PRO A 305 -25.02 5.06 9.36
CA PRO A 305 -24.93 6.38 10.00
C PRO A 305 -25.81 7.41 9.31
N GLU A 306 -26.46 8.27 10.10
CA GLU A 306 -27.51 9.19 9.64
C GLU A 306 -27.03 10.16 8.54
N LYS A 307 -25.79 10.63 8.66
CA LYS A 307 -25.15 11.59 7.73
C LYS A 307 -24.04 10.94 6.91
N SER A 308 -24.14 9.62 6.70
CA SER A 308 -23.16 8.85 5.98
C SER A 308 -22.85 9.45 4.60
N ILE A 309 -21.57 9.41 4.22
CA ILE A 309 -21.12 9.73 2.85
C ILE A 309 -21.60 8.71 1.81
N GLY A 310 -22.36 7.69 2.23
CA GLY A 310 -22.84 6.60 1.39
C GLY A 310 -21.87 5.42 1.34
N ARG A 311 -22.09 4.50 0.42
CA ARG A 311 -21.18 3.39 0.18
C ARG A 311 -20.04 3.83 -0.72
N VAL A 312 -18.81 3.51 -0.34
CA VAL A 312 -17.62 3.78 -1.16
C VAL A 312 -17.21 2.56 -1.99
N LYS A 313 -17.71 1.37 -1.65
CA LYS A 313 -17.50 0.12 -2.40
C LYS A 313 -18.71 -0.81 -2.22
N LEU A 314 -18.89 -1.76 -3.15
CA LEU A 314 -19.86 -2.86 -3.00
C LEU A 314 -19.51 -3.74 -1.79
N PHE A 315 -20.52 -4.28 -1.16
CA PHE A 315 -20.47 -5.14 0.03
C PHE A 315 -19.84 -4.42 1.24
N TYR A 316 -18.99 -5.09 1.99
CA TYR A 316 -18.47 -4.64 3.28
C TYR A 316 -16.94 -4.56 3.30
N GLY A 317 -16.30 -4.49 2.13
CA GLY A 317 -14.86 -4.53 1.93
C GLY A 317 -14.37 -5.90 1.42
N ASN A 318 -13.07 -6.13 1.50
CA ASN A 318 -12.44 -7.40 1.12
C ASN A 318 -12.41 -8.33 2.33
N PHE A 319 -13.47 -9.10 2.53
CA PHE A 319 -13.70 -9.88 3.75
C PHE A 319 -12.55 -10.85 4.07
N ASP A 320 -12.10 -11.66 3.10
CA ASP A 320 -11.01 -12.61 3.33
C ASP A 320 -9.70 -11.93 3.73
N VAL A 321 -9.42 -10.74 3.19
CA VAL A 321 -8.26 -9.93 3.58
C VAL A 321 -8.42 -9.44 5.02
N CYS A 322 -9.63 -9.08 5.45
CA CYS A 322 -9.90 -8.74 6.84
C CYS A 322 -9.66 -9.92 7.79
N ILE A 323 -10.04 -11.14 7.38
CA ILE A 323 -9.76 -12.36 8.19
C ILE A 323 -8.25 -12.61 8.30
N LYS A 324 -7.48 -12.44 7.22
CA LYS A 324 -6.01 -12.53 7.28
C LYS A 324 -5.42 -11.50 8.24
N ALA A 325 -5.83 -10.25 8.13
CA ALA A 325 -5.38 -9.20 9.05
C ALA A 325 -5.77 -9.48 10.51
N LEU A 326 -6.99 -9.99 10.76
CA LEU A 326 -7.42 -10.39 12.08
C LEU A 326 -6.53 -11.52 12.63
N THR A 327 -6.22 -12.51 11.81
CA THR A 327 -5.34 -13.63 12.20
C THR A 327 -3.95 -13.10 12.58
N TYR A 328 -3.38 -12.20 11.78
CA TYR A 328 -2.10 -11.56 12.08
C TYR A 328 -2.14 -10.81 13.43
N VAL A 329 -3.15 -9.96 13.64
CA VAL A 329 -3.30 -9.20 14.89
C VAL A 329 -3.44 -10.11 16.11
N LEU A 330 -4.28 -11.14 16.02
CA LEU A 330 -4.49 -12.09 17.14
C LEU A 330 -3.26 -12.97 17.38
N THR A 331 -2.53 -13.34 16.33
CA THR A 331 -1.31 -14.16 16.45
C THR A 331 -0.20 -13.39 17.16
N LEU A 332 0.03 -12.14 16.81
CA LEU A 332 1.05 -11.29 17.44
C LEU A 332 0.60 -10.80 18.80
N GLY A 333 -0.66 -10.44 18.95
CA GLY A 333 -1.23 -9.95 20.19
C GLY A 333 -0.55 -8.67 20.72
N ARG A 334 -0.86 -8.35 21.97
CA ARG A 334 -0.42 -7.11 22.63
C ARG A 334 1.10 -6.91 22.67
N THR A 335 1.87 -7.96 22.72
CA THR A 335 3.35 -7.91 22.81
C THR A 335 4.02 -7.97 21.45
N GLY A 336 3.54 -8.82 20.54
CA GLY A 336 4.15 -8.99 19.21
C GLY A 336 3.91 -7.81 18.27
N ILE A 337 2.78 -7.10 18.39
CA ILE A 337 2.51 -5.91 17.55
C ILE A 337 3.59 -4.82 17.72
N PRO A 338 3.88 -4.30 18.94
CA PRO A 338 4.94 -3.32 19.10
C PRO A 338 6.34 -3.91 18.86
N GLU A 339 6.56 -5.19 19.12
CA GLU A 339 7.84 -5.86 18.84
C GLU A 339 8.11 -5.88 17.32
N ALA A 340 7.12 -6.17 16.49
CA ALA A 340 7.24 -6.09 15.03
C ALA A 340 7.62 -4.69 14.56
N ALA A 341 6.97 -3.65 15.09
CA ALA A 341 7.30 -2.26 14.76
C ALA A 341 8.74 -1.90 15.15
N MET A 342 9.15 -2.26 16.36
CA MET A 342 10.52 -2.00 16.84
C MET A 342 11.58 -2.74 16.01
N ASN A 343 11.32 -3.99 15.62
CA ASN A 343 12.22 -4.76 14.78
C ASN A 343 12.32 -4.19 13.36
N ALA A 344 11.22 -3.69 12.79
CA ALA A 344 11.26 -2.99 11.49
C ALA A 344 12.18 -1.75 11.55
N VAL A 345 12.08 -0.96 12.61
CA VAL A 345 12.94 0.21 12.84
C VAL A 345 14.40 -0.21 13.07
N LEU A 346 14.63 -1.27 13.86
CA LEU A 346 15.98 -1.79 14.12
C LEU A 346 16.65 -2.26 12.83
N ASN A 347 15.95 -3.05 12.01
CA ASN A 347 16.46 -3.58 10.75
C ASN A 347 16.81 -2.46 9.76
N ALA A 348 15.95 -1.44 9.64
CA ALA A 348 16.21 -0.30 8.77
C ALA A 348 17.47 0.46 9.21
N ASN A 349 17.62 0.75 10.50
CA ASN A 349 18.80 1.44 11.02
C ASN A 349 20.07 0.59 10.93
N TYR A 350 19.97 -0.75 11.09
CA TYR A 350 21.08 -1.65 10.90
C TYR A 350 21.64 -1.57 9.48
N MET A 351 20.78 -1.68 8.47
CA MET A 351 21.19 -1.57 7.06
C MET A 351 21.68 -0.16 6.73
N ARG A 352 20.97 0.89 7.20
CA ARG A 352 21.37 2.29 6.99
C ARG A 352 22.80 2.56 7.44
N VAL A 353 23.15 2.13 8.64
CA VAL A 353 24.51 2.34 9.22
C VAL A 353 25.56 1.61 8.38
N LYS A 354 25.33 0.36 7.97
CA LYS A 354 26.26 -0.40 7.13
C LYS A 354 26.43 0.23 5.74
N LEU A 355 25.34 0.64 5.12
CA LEU A 355 25.37 1.22 3.78
C LEU A 355 25.92 2.64 3.76
N ALA A 356 25.84 3.40 4.87
CA ALA A 356 26.42 4.73 5.00
C ALA A 356 27.96 4.75 4.90
N GLU A 357 28.62 3.61 5.00
CA GLU A 357 30.08 3.50 4.76
C GLU A 357 30.47 3.82 3.30
N LYS A 358 29.54 3.61 2.34
CA LYS A 358 29.77 3.81 0.90
C LYS A 358 28.77 4.77 0.25
N PHE A 359 27.51 4.76 0.70
CA PHE A 359 26.42 5.52 0.09
C PHE A 359 26.10 6.78 0.91
N THR A 360 25.76 7.86 0.22
CA THR A 360 25.26 9.08 0.85
C THR A 360 23.82 8.88 1.31
N MET A 361 23.56 9.00 2.62
CA MET A 361 22.20 9.03 3.17
C MET A 361 21.57 10.39 2.89
N ALA A 362 20.32 10.42 2.42
CA ALA A 362 19.60 11.68 2.20
C ALA A 362 19.40 12.46 3.49
N TYR A 363 19.22 11.74 4.60
CA TYR A 363 19.17 12.29 5.96
C TYR A 363 20.02 11.41 6.87
N ASP A 364 21.04 12.01 7.50
CA ASP A 364 21.96 11.30 8.39
C ASP A 364 21.48 11.34 9.85
N GLU A 365 20.24 10.86 10.06
CA GLU A 365 19.62 10.73 11.37
C GLU A 365 19.13 9.29 11.57
N ILE A 366 18.72 8.95 12.80
CA ILE A 366 18.04 7.69 13.07
C ILE A 366 16.74 7.69 12.26
N CYS A 367 16.60 6.70 11.36
CA CYS A 367 15.40 6.51 10.58
C CYS A 367 14.37 5.64 11.33
N MET A 368 13.15 5.65 10.87
CA MET A 368 12.12 4.70 11.30
C MET A 368 12.27 3.38 10.50
N HIS A 369 11.24 2.89 9.85
CA HIS A 369 11.23 1.58 9.17
C HIS A 369 11.88 1.57 7.77
N GLU A 370 12.19 2.72 7.22
CA GLU A 370 12.80 2.90 5.89
C GLU A 370 13.81 4.05 5.91
N PHE A 371 14.69 4.06 4.93
CA PHE A 371 15.66 5.14 4.72
C PHE A 371 15.91 5.37 3.24
N VAL A 372 16.41 6.54 2.89
CA VAL A 372 16.68 6.94 1.50
C VAL A 372 18.15 7.25 1.31
N MET A 373 18.74 6.63 0.29
CA MET A 373 20.08 6.95 -0.21
C MET A 373 19.97 7.85 -1.44
N SER A 374 20.87 8.83 -1.56
CA SER A 374 21.04 9.64 -2.76
C SER A 374 22.29 9.19 -3.51
N LEU A 375 22.13 8.85 -4.80
CA LEU A 375 23.22 8.43 -5.67
C LEU A 375 23.73 9.56 -6.56
N VAL A 376 23.40 10.81 -6.24
CA VAL A 376 23.81 12.00 -7.04
C VAL A 376 25.32 12.05 -7.24
N ASP A 377 26.12 11.84 -6.19
CA ASP A 377 27.57 11.89 -6.28
C ASP A 377 28.11 10.69 -7.08
N LEU A 378 27.63 9.49 -6.82
CA LEU A 378 27.98 8.29 -7.60
C LEU A 378 27.70 8.50 -9.09
N HIS A 379 26.51 9.00 -9.42
CA HIS A 379 26.10 9.27 -10.80
C HIS A 379 26.99 10.34 -11.45
N LYS A 380 27.31 11.38 -10.74
CA LYS A 380 28.18 12.47 -11.24
C LYS A 380 29.62 11.98 -11.51
N GLU A 381 30.14 11.08 -10.69
CA GLU A 381 31.53 10.61 -10.79
C GLU A 381 31.69 9.46 -11.80
N THR A 382 30.69 8.59 -11.92
CA THR A 382 30.78 7.34 -12.69
C THR A 382 29.85 7.27 -13.89
N GLY A 383 28.83 8.12 -13.94
CA GLY A 383 27.72 8.03 -14.89
C GLY A 383 26.66 6.98 -14.55
N VAL A 384 26.87 6.17 -13.50
CA VAL A 384 25.92 5.12 -13.06
C VAL A 384 24.76 5.75 -12.30
N SER A 385 23.53 5.58 -12.81
CA SER A 385 22.31 6.08 -12.21
C SER A 385 21.72 5.11 -11.17
N ALA A 386 20.74 5.59 -10.39
CA ALA A 386 19.96 4.73 -9.49
C ALA A 386 19.29 3.56 -10.23
N LEU A 387 18.81 3.79 -11.46
CA LEU A 387 18.27 2.74 -12.33
C LEU A 387 19.32 1.69 -12.70
N ASP A 388 20.55 2.10 -13.03
CA ASP A 388 21.62 1.18 -13.40
C ASP A 388 22.00 0.27 -12.24
N LEU A 389 22.13 0.85 -11.04
CA LEU A 389 22.40 0.08 -9.82
C LEU A 389 21.27 -0.90 -9.52
N ALA A 390 20.01 -0.45 -9.62
CA ALA A 390 18.84 -1.30 -9.43
C ALA A 390 18.76 -2.45 -10.44
N LYS A 391 19.12 -2.21 -11.70
CA LYS A 391 19.21 -3.28 -12.71
C LYS A 391 20.33 -4.27 -12.40
N GLY A 392 21.48 -3.80 -11.87
CA GLY A 392 22.55 -4.65 -11.40
C GLY A 392 22.13 -5.59 -10.24
N MET A 393 21.24 -5.15 -9.35
CA MET A 393 20.73 -5.99 -8.27
C MET A 393 19.99 -7.23 -8.77
N LEU A 394 19.31 -7.13 -9.91
CA LEU A 394 18.58 -8.27 -10.50
C LEU A 394 19.53 -9.44 -10.86
N ASP A 395 20.77 -9.18 -11.24
CA ASP A 395 21.77 -10.21 -11.53
C ASP A 395 22.24 -10.96 -10.28
N TYR A 396 21.99 -10.39 -9.10
CA TYR A 396 22.21 -11.05 -7.80
C TYR A 396 20.93 -11.68 -7.21
N GLY A 397 19.83 -11.71 -7.97
CA GLY A 397 18.55 -12.26 -7.51
C GLY A 397 17.82 -11.39 -6.49
N LEU A 398 18.21 -10.13 -6.34
CA LEU A 398 17.54 -9.18 -5.43
C LEU A 398 16.44 -8.42 -6.16
N HIS A 399 15.31 -8.21 -5.48
CA HIS A 399 14.36 -7.21 -5.91
C HIS A 399 14.92 -5.81 -5.61
N PRO A 400 14.93 -4.88 -6.59
CA PRO A 400 15.42 -3.52 -6.35
C PRO A 400 14.53 -2.77 -5.35
N PRO A 401 15.10 -1.80 -4.61
CA PRO A 401 14.31 -0.89 -3.79
C PRO A 401 13.52 0.11 -4.66
N THR A 402 12.72 0.95 -4.03
CA THR A 402 12.02 2.04 -4.74
C THR A 402 13.04 3.06 -5.25
N MET A 403 12.94 3.39 -6.54
CA MET A 403 13.83 4.33 -7.22
C MET A 403 13.13 5.66 -7.49
N TYR A 404 13.94 6.76 -7.52
CA TYR A 404 13.47 8.11 -7.86
C TYR A 404 12.29 8.61 -7.03
N PHE A 405 12.16 8.09 -5.84
CA PHE A 405 11.14 8.49 -4.87
C PHE A 405 11.73 8.46 -3.45
N PRO A 406 11.35 9.42 -2.57
CA PRO A 406 10.46 10.57 -2.82
C PRO A 406 11.12 11.64 -3.72
N LEU A 407 10.30 12.44 -4.41
CA LEU A 407 10.76 13.40 -5.44
C LEU A 407 11.71 14.49 -4.93
N ILE A 408 11.72 14.73 -3.61
CA ILE A 408 12.62 15.68 -2.95
C ILE A 408 14.07 15.19 -2.87
N VAL A 409 14.32 13.90 -3.14
CA VAL A 409 15.67 13.29 -3.16
C VAL A 409 16.02 12.88 -4.59
N HIS A 410 17.07 13.48 -5.15
CA HIS A 410 17.55 13.14 -6.48
C HIS A 410 18.35 11.83 -6.48
N GLU A 411 18.24 11.03 -7.57
CA GLU A 411 18.86 9.71 -7.71
C GLU A 411 18.60 8.82 -6.47
N ALA A 412 17.34 8.84 -6.00
CA ALA A 412 16.94 8.17 -4.77
C ALA A 412 16.87 6.64 -4.93
N LEU A 413 17.36 5.94 -3.91
CA LEU A 413 17.03 4.54 -3.61
C LEU A 413 16.45 4.48 -2.20
N MET A 414 15.18 4.08 -2.06
CA MET A 414 14.48 3.96 -0.79
C MET A 414 14.38 2.50 -0.38
N VAL A 415 14.92 2.16 0.78
CA VAL A 415 15.02 0.79 1.29
C VAL A 415 14.16 0.61 2.53
N GLU A 416 13.28 -0.38 2.51
CA GLU A 416 12.47 -0.82 3.65
C GLU A 416 12.67 -2.35 3.84
N PRO A 417 13.52 -2.80 4.79
CA PRO A 417 13.81 -4.22 4.98
C PRO A 417 12.68 -4.99 5.66
N CYS A 418 11.77 -4.32 6.33
CA CYS A 418 10.74 -4.91 7.21
C CYS A 418 11.32 -5.66 8.43
N GLU A 419 10.44 -6.11 9.32
CA GLU A 419 10.81 -6.85 10.55
C GLU A 419 11.10 -8.34 10.33
N THR A 420 10.70 -8.88 9.19
CA THR A 420 10.76 -10.34 8.94
C THR A 420 12.10 -10.82 8.39
N GLU A 421 13.00 -9.89 8.06
CA GLU A 421 14.31 -10.24 7.51
C GLU A 421 15.31 -10.62 8.61
N SER A 422 16.11 -11.65 8.33
CA SER A 422 17.19 -12.06 9.24
C SER A 422 18.42 -11.12 9.12
N LYS A 423 19.23 -11.10 10.18
CA LYS A 423 20.49 -10.36 10.14
C LYS A 423 21.40 -10.85 9.02
N GLU A 424 21.45 -12.16 8.81
CA GLU A 424 22.27 -12.81 7.77
C GLU A 424 21.84 -12.36 6.37
N THR A 425 20.53 -12.31 6.10
CA THR A 425 19.98 -11.79 4.84
C THR A 425 20.36 -10.33 4.63
N MET A 426 20.21 -9.50 5.67
CA MET A 426 20.56 -8.07 5.58
C MET A 426 22.07 -7.87 5.37
N ASP A 427 22.93 -8.71 5.98
CA ASP A 427 24.38 -8.67 5.77
C ASP A 427 24.73 -9.00 4.33
N GLU A 428 24.18 -10.07 3.78
CA GLU A 428 24.39 -10.46 2.38
C GLU A 428 23.93 -9.37 1.40
N VAL A 429 22.77 -8.78 1.65
CA VAL A 429 22.24 -7.69 0.82
C VAL A 429 23.14 -6.46 0.90
N CYS A 430 23.59 -6.04 2.08
CA CYS A 430 24.54 -4.92 2.21
C CYS A 430 25.85 -5.18 1.47
N ASP A 431 26.36 -6.42 1.50
CA ASP A 431 27.56 -6.80 0.76
C ASP A 431 27.36 -6.70 -0.76
N ILE A 432 26.16 -7.08 -1.27
CA ILE A 432 25.80 -6.91 -2.69
C ILE A 432 25.76 -5.44 -3.07
N TYR A 433 25.12 -4.59 -2.28
CA TYR A 433 25.12 -3.12 -2.50
C TYR A 433 26.56 -2.59 -2.56
N GLY A 434 27.43 -3.03 -1.62
CA GLY A 434 28.85 -2.65 -1.58
C GLY A 434 29.60 -3.07 -2.83
N ARG A 435 29.38 -4.28 -3.35
CA ARG A 435 29.98 -4.78 -4.61
C ARG A 435 29.51 -3.97 -5.81
N LEU A 436 28.22 -3.66 -5.89
CA LEU A 436 27.66 -2.84 -6.98
C LEU A 436 28.20 -1.41 -6.95
N PHE A 437 28.40 -0.86 -5.76
CA PHE A 437 29.07 0.45 -5.60
C PHE A 437 30.50 0.40 -6.14
N ASP A 438 31.31 -0.59 -5.75
CA ASP A 438 32.67 -0.74 -6.23
C ASP A 438 32.71 -1.00 -7.75
N LEU A 439 31.74 -1.75 -8.27
CA LEU A 439 31.61 -2.02 -9.72
C LEU A 439 31.30 -0.73 -10.50
N ALA A 440 30.53 0.19 -9.93
CA ALA A 440 30.24 1.49 -10.57
C ALA A 440 31.51 2.30 -10.85
N TYR A 441 32.55 2.18 -10.02
CA TYR A 441 33.84 2.83 -10.24
C TYR A 441 34.80 2.01 -11.11
N SER A 442 34.78 0.68 -10.99
CA SER A 442 35.74 -0.19 -11.70
C SER A 442 35.30 -0.59 -13.11
N ASP A 443 34.00 -0.78 -13.35
CA ASP A 443 33.44 -1.16 -14.65
C ASP A 443 31.96 -0.66 -14.75
N PRO A 444 31.76 0.65 -14.98
CA PRO A 444 30.42 1.23 -15.09
C PRO A 444 29.60 0.65 -16.26
N ASP A 445 30.26 0.19 -17.33
CA ASP A 445 29.59 -0.39 -18.51
C ASP A 445 28.86 -1.70 -18.16
N ALA A 446 29.38 -2.47 -17.22
CA ALA A 446 28.68 -3.65 -16.71
C ALA A 446 27.32 -3.27 -16.10
N LEU A 447 27.21 -2.15 -15.39
CA LEU A 447 25.94 -1.67 -14.82
C LEU A 447 25.03 -1.02 -15.88
N HIS A 448 25.59 -0.29 -16.83
CA HIS A 448 24.82 0.29 -17.94
C HIS A 448 24.14 -0.78 -18.81
N THR A 449 24.71 -1.96 -18.90
CA THR A 449 24.17 -3.09 -19.69
C THR A 449 23.36 -4.09 -18.86
N ALA A 450 23.39 -4.01 -17.53
CA ALA A 450 22.59 -4.87 -16.63
C ALA A 450 21.07 -4.69 -16.88
N PRO A 451 20.25 -5.74 -16.63
CA PRO A 451 20.61 -7.05 -16.07
C PRO A 451 21.13 -8.04 -17.15
N HIS A 452 21.97 -9.01 -16.73
CA HIS A 452 22.56 -9.99 -17.63
C HIS A 452 21.94 -11.40 -17.47
N ASP A 453 21.52 -11.76 -16.27
CA ASP A 453 21.10 -13.12 -15.91
C ASP A 453 19.57 -13.30 -15.84
N THR A 454 18.80 -12.23 -16.10
CA THR A 454 17.34 -12.29 -16.11
C THR A 454 16.78 -12.74 -17.46
N PRO A 455 15.56 -13.32 -17.50
CA PRO A 455 14.90 -13.74 -18.73
C PRO A 455 14.66 -12.60 -19.74
N VAL A 456 14.63 -11.37 -19.28
CA VAL A 456 14.40 -10.15 -20.06
C VAL A 456 15.48 -9.14 -19.68
N ARG A 457 16.09 -8.52 -20.67
CA ARG A 457 17.07 -7.44 -20.51
C ARG A 457 16.36 -6.10 -20.24
N ARG A 458 17.05 -4.99 -20.44
CA ARG A 458 16.44 -3.64 -20.35
C ARG A 458 15.26 -3.53 -21.30
N LEU A 459 14.18 -3.01 -20.78
CA LEU A 459 12.94 -2.79 -21.53
C LEU A 459 12.95 -1.37 -22.11
N ASP A 460 12.29 -1.19 -23.26
CA ASP A 460 11.94 0.13 -23.76
C ASP A 460 10.73 0.68 -23.00
N GLU A 461 10.97 1.19 -21.79
CA GLU A 461 9.92 1.71 -20.89
C GLU A 461 9.25 2.95 -21.49
N VAL A 462 10.02 3.79 -22.20
CA VAL A 462 9.49 5.01 -22.86
C VAL A 462 8.58 4.65 -24.02
N GLY A 463 9.00 3.72 -24.86
CA GLY A 463 8.19 3.22 -25.97
C GLY A 463 6.93 2.54 -25.48
N ALA A 464 7.03 1.73 -24.45
CA ALA A 464 5.89 1.05 -23.83
C ALA A 464 4.86 2.04 -23.26
N ALA A 465 5.32 3.12 -22.61
CA ALA A 465 4.43 4.15 -22.07
C ALA A 465 3.78 5.04 -23.15
N ARG A 466 4.53 5.36 -24.22
CA ARG A 466 4.04 6.26 -25.29
C ARG A 466 3.24 5.55 -26.37
N ASN A 467 3.54 4.29 -26.65
CA ASN A 467 2.96 3.47 -27.72
C ASN A 467 2.34 2.20 -27.15
N MET A 468 1.43 2.34 -26.20
CA MET A 468 0.82 1.21 -25.49
C MET A 468 0.07 0.27 -26.44
N ILE A 469 0.42 -1.02 -26.43
CA ILE A 469 -0.31 -2.09 -27.11
C ILE A 469 -1.17 -2.78 -26.07
N LEU A 470 -2.45 -2.42 -26.02
CA LEU A 470 -3.38 -2.89 -24.97
C LEU A 470 -4.15 -4.18 -25.34
N ARG A 471 -3.98 -4.68 -26.57
CA ARG A 471 -4.71 -5.86 -27.06
C ARG A 471 -3.76 -6.79 -27.79
N TYR A 472 -3.93 -8.10 -27.56
CA TYR A 472 -3.30 -9.11 -28.40
C TYR A 472 -3.86 -9.02 -29.83
N SER A 473 -2.96 -8.98 -30.82
CA SER A 473 -3.33 -9.06 -32.23
C SER A 473 -3.05 -10.48 -32.73
N PHE A 474 -4.10 -11.18 -33.12
CA PHE A 474 -3.93 -12.46 -33.80
C PHE A 474 -3.31 -12.16 -35.18
N ALA A 475 -2.17 -12.82 -35.48
CA ALA A 475 -1.60 -12.74 -36.81
C ALA A 475 -2.67 -13.15 -37.84
N GLN A 476 -2.81 -12.36 -38.88
CA GLN A 476 -3.71 -12.66 -40.00
C GLN A 476 -3.17 -13.80 -40.85
#